data_ced83b88bc22e9d67e6dea9b5640f5cf
#
_entry.id   ced83b88bc22e9d67e6dea9b5640f5cf
#
_cell.length_a   1.000
_cell.length_b   1.000
_cell.length_c   1.000
_cell.angle_alpha   90.00
_cell.angle_beta   90.00
_cell.angle_gamma   90.00
#
_symmetry.space_group_name_H-M   'P 1'
#
loop_
_entity.id
_entity.type
_entity.pdbx_description
1 polymer ?
#
loop_
_entity_poly.entity_id
_entity_poly.type
_entity_poly.pdbx_seq_one_letter_code
_entity_poly.pdbx_strand_id
1 'polypeptide(L)'
;MSRAYQIEQMLSKQQILEQYLNIIYVGGTTICGVENGAKYYFSKSAKDLDLAEAAFLAGINHSPNSYNPFWNEGDEDVTKAIKTRTKTVLAEMKDQNRISDNAEEAEKLYNEAVAEVDAGLKFKEGSFNNATQMSYHTDAAIKEVVSDLAELKDIDEKAARSLLVSGGYKIYTTQNTEIQKRMEKEYVKD
;
A
#
# COMPACT_ATOMS: atom_id res chain seq x y z
N MET A 1 18.40 -17.27 -17.36
CA MET A 1 16.95 -17.00 -17.36
C MET A 1 16.70 -15.68 -16.63
N SER A 2 15.75 -14.86 -17.11
CA SER A 2 15.35 -13.61 -16.42
C SER A 2 14.75 -13.93 -15.05
N ARG A 3 15.04 -13.10 -14.02
CA ARG A 3 14.42 -13.23 -12.69
C ARG A 3 12.88 -13.21 -12.75
N ALA A 4 12.31 -12.42 -13.67
CA ALA A 4 10.87 -12.37 -13.89
C ALA A 4 10.30 -13.75 -14.28
N TYR A 5 10.95 -14.45 -15.19
CA TYR A 5 10.54 -15.81 -15.59
C TYR A 5 10.60 -16.81 -14.44
N GLN A 6 11.61 -16.70 -13.56
CA GLN A 6 11.71 -17.54 -12.37
C GLN A 6 10.55 -17.30 -11.40
N ILE A 7 10.16 -16.03 -11.20
CA ILE A 7 9.03 -15.67 -10.35
C ILE A 7 7.72 -16.22 -10.91
N GLU A 8 7.48 -16.11 -12.22
CA GLU A 8 6.28 -16.66 -12.87
C GLU A 8 6.18 -18.19 -12.80
N GLN A 9 7.31 -18.90 -12.68
CA GLN A 9 7.31 -20.35 -12.46
C GLN A 9 7.00 -20.74 -11.01
N MET A 10 7.24 -19.85 -10.05
CA MET A 10 7.11 -20.12 -8.62
C MET A 10 5.80 -19.59 -8.02
N LEU A 11 5.24 -18.53 -8.61
CA LEU A 11 4.09 -17.81 -8.06
C LEU A 11 2.98 -17.71 -9.14
N SER A 12 1.73 -17.83 -8.70
CA SER A 12 0.58 -17.52 -9.54
C SER A 12 0.50 -16.02 -9.83
N LYS A 13 -0.20 -15.63 -10.89
CA LYS A 13 -0.44 -14.21 -11.23
C LYS A 13 -1.08 -13.45 -10.07
N GLN A 14 -1.99 -14.08 -9.32
CA GLN A 14 -2.63 -13.49 -8.14
C GLN A 14 -1.62 -13.23 -7.03
N GLN A 15 -0.74 -14.19 -6.75
CA GLN A 15 0.31 -14.02 -5.74
C GLN A 15 1.31 -12.92 -6.12
N ILE A 16 1.68 -12.84 -7.41
CA ILE A 16 2.55 -11.76 -7.91
C ILE A 16 1.87 -10.40 -7.71
N LEU A 17 0.59 -10.29 -8.08
CA LEU A 17 -0.18 -9.06 -7.93
C LEU A 17 -0.34 -8.67 -6.45
N GLU A 18 -0.67 -9.63 -5.60
CA GLU A 18 -0.79 -9.41 -4.15
C GLU A 18 0.53 -8.88 -3.56
N GLN A 19 1.66 -9.50 -3.88
CA GLN A 19 2.95 -9.02 -3.41
C GLN A 19 3.27 -7.62 -3.95
N TYR A 20 3.00 -7.36 -5.23
CA TYR A 20 3.18 -6.04 -5.82
C TYR A 20 2.35 -4.98 -5.10
N LEU A 21 1.05 -5.23 -4.87
CA LEU A 21 0.15 -4.30 -4.20
C LEU A 21 0.53 -4.04 -2.73
N ASN A 22 1.24 -4.97 -2.09
CA ASN A 22 1.73 -4.80 -0.72
C ASN A 22 3.02 -3.97 -0.62
N ILE A 23 3.83 -3.90 -1.67
CA ILE A 23 5.13 -3.21 -1.64
C ILE A 23 5.18 -1.92 -2.43
N ILE A 24 4.17 -1.65 -3.27
CA ILE A 24 4.15 -0.47 -4.13
C ILE A 24 4.18 0.81 -3.30
N TYR A 25 5.07 1.75 -3.66
CA TYR A 25 5.14 3.05 -3.01
C TYR A 25 3.97 3.93 -3.45
N VAL A 26 3.21 4.45 -2.51
CA VAL A 26 1.99 5.22 -2.77
C VAL A 26 2.04 6.65 -2.22
N GLY A 27 3.17 7.08 -1.69
CA GLY A 27 3.37 8.48 -1.29
C GLY A 27 3.85 8.67 0.15
N GLY A 28 3.77 9.90 0.64
CA GLY A 28 4.30 10.28 1.95
C GLY A 28 5.82 10.13 2.01
N THR A 29 6.36 9.93 3.20
CA THR A 29 7.80 9.66 3.37
C THR A 29 8.14 8.19 3.10
N THR A 30 7.25 7.25 3.44
CA THR A 30 7.53 5.81 3.40
C THR A 30 6.27 4.95 3.25
N ILE A 31 5.18 5.48 2.66
CA ILE A 31 3.93 4.73 2.57
C ILE A 31 4.03 3.71 1.44
N CYS A 32 4.07 2.45 1.80
CA CYS A 32 4.07 1.34 0.87
C CYS A 32 2.83 0.46 1.07
N GLY A 33 2.33 -0.06 -0.03
CA GLY A 33 1.17 -0.92 -0.09
C GLY A 33 -0.17 -0.20 -0.18
N VAL A 34 -1.09 -0.81 -0.94
CA VAL A 34 -2.42 -0.22 -1.22
C VAL A 34 -3.25 -0.06 0.06
N GLU A 35 -3.15 -0.99 1.01
CA GLU A 35 -3.86 -0.90 2.29
C GLU A 35 -3.41 0.31 3.11
N ASN A 36 -2.11 0.60 3.15
CA ASN A 36 -1.58 1.78 3.82
C ASN A 36 -1.95 3.06 3.07
N GLY A 37 -1.95 3.03 1.75
CA GLY A 37 -2.43 4.13 0.92
C GLY A 37 -3.90 4.45 1.17
N ALA A 38 -4.77 3.44 1.21
CA ALA A 38 -6.19 3.59 1.51
C ALA A 38 -6.42 4.23 2.89
N LYS A 39 -5.67 3.78 3.89
CA LYS A 39 -5.72 4.37 5.25
C LYS A 39 -5.22 5.80 5.26
N TYR A 40 -4.12 6.09 4.55
CA TYR A 40 -3.52 7.41 4.52
C TYR A 40 -4.40 8.45 3.82
N TYR A 41 -4.88 8.13 2.61
CA TYR A 41 -5.63 9.09 1.80
C TYR A 41 -7.11 9.18 2.16
N PHE A 42 -7.72 8.09 2.67
CA PHE A 42 -9.17 7.99 2.85
C PHE A 42 -9.61 7.53 4.23
N SER A 43 -8.68 7.21 5.14
CA SER A 43 -9.00 6.60 6.46
C SER A 43 -9.87 5.34 6.35
N LYS A 44 -9.72 4.58 5.26
CA LYS A 44 -10.48 3.37 4.95
C LYS A 44 -9.54 2.16 4.78
N SER A 45 -10.07 0.94 4.89
CA SER A 45 -9.37 -0.25 4.41
C SER A 45 -9.44 -0.31 2.87
N ALA A 46 -8.44 -0.91 2.22
CA ALA A 46 -8.42 -1.06 0.77
C ALA A 46 -9.67 -1.76 0.21
N LYS A 47 -10.26 -2.68 0.96
CA LYS A 47 -11.51 -3.39 0.60
C LYS A 47 -12.75 -2.49 0.60
N ASP A 48 -12.71 -1.35 1.29
CA ASP A 48 -13.83 -0.43 1.48
C ASP A 48 -13.71 0.79 0.55
N LEU A 49 -12.70 0.81 -0.33
CA LEU A 49 -12.54 1.83 -1.36
C LEU A 49 -13.64 1.71 -2.42
N ASP A 50 -14.16 2.83 -2.84
CA ASP A 50 -14.97 2.90 -4.04
C ASP A 50 -14.11 2.93 -5.33
N LEU A 51 -14.78 2.93 -6.49
CA LEU A 51 -14.09 2.87 -7.78
C LEU A 51 -13.22 4.10 -8.04
N ALA A 52 -13.67 5.28 -7.64
CA ALA A 52 -12.93 6.54 -7.84
C ALA A 52 -11.68 6.60 -6.95
N GLU A 53 -11.80 6.21 -5.68
CA GLU A 53 -10.71 6.11 -4.72
C GLU A 53 -9.65 5.07 -5.14
N ALA A 54 -10.12 3.90 -5.61
CA ALA A 54 -9.23 2.86 -6.13
C ALA A 54 -8.48 3.31 -7.39
N ALA A 55 -9.17 4.01 -8.31
CA ALA A 55 -8.55 4.57 -9.50
C ALA A 55 -7.54 5.68 -9.17
N PHE A 56 -7.79 6.49 -8.15
CA PHE A 56 -6.82 7.45 -7.63
C PHE A 56 -5.55 6.75 -7.17
N LEU A 57 -5.65 5.74 -6.28
CA LEU A 57 -4.48 5.01 -5.78
C LEU A 57 -3.69 4.32 -6.90
N ALA A 58 -4.36 3.77 -7.89
CA ALA A 58 -3.69 3.22 -9.06
C ALA A 58 -3.00 4.31 -9.91
N GLY A 59 -3.60 5.49 -9.99
CA GLY A 59 -3.13 6.61 -10.80
C GLY A 59 -1.89 7.32 -10.27
N ILE A 60 -1.80 7.48 -8.94
CA ILE A 60 -0.69 8.21 -8.30
C ILE A 60 0.65 7.50 -8.35
N ASN A 61 0.67 6.22 -8.65
CA ASN A 61 1.85 5.37 -8.68
C ASN A 61 2.98 5.92 -9.58
N HIS A 62 2.64 6.68 -10.60
CA HIS A 62 3.58 7.35 -11.50
C HIS A 62 4.43 8.42 -10.78
N SER A 63 3.83 9.22 -9.88
CA SER A 63 4.50 10.27 -9.12
C SER A 63 3.76 10.56 -7.80
N PRO A 64 3.87 9.66 -6.81
CA PRO A 64 3.00 9.67 -5.64
C PRO A 64 3.02 10.98 -4.85
N ASN A 65 4.19 11.60 -4.71
CA ASN A 65 4.31 12.83 -3.93
C ASN A 65 3.78 14.06 -4.67
N SER A 66 3.86 14.08 -6.02
CA SER A 66 3.31 15.16 -6.82
C SER A 66 1.78 15.17 -6.83
N TYR A 67 1.16 14.01 -6.62
CA TYR A 67 -0.29 13.87 -6.52
C TYR A 67 -0.79 13.79 -5.06
N ASN A 68 0.06 14.09 -4.07
CA ASN A 68 -0.34 14.03 -2.67
C ASN A 68 -1.16 15.27 -2.29
N PRO A 69 -2.48 15.14 -2.01
CA PRO A 69 -3.35 16.27 -1.72
C PRO A 69 -3.01 16.98 -0.41
N PHE A 70 -2.40 16.28 0.55
CA PHE A 70 -2.06 16.84 1.87
C PHE A 70 -0.75 17.65 1.82
N TRP A 71 0.17 17.31 0.93
CA TRP A 71 1.43 18.05 0.75
C TRP A 71 1.30 19.25 -0.17
N ASN A 72 0.25 19.26 -0.97
CA ASN A 72 -0.03 20.29 -1.98
C ASN A 72 -1.41 20.90 -1.73
N GLU A 73 -1.77 21.10 -0.45
CA GLU A 73 -3.06 21.65 -0.07
C GLU A 73 -3.24 23.06 -0.63
N GLY A 74 -4.38 23.30 -1.29
CA GLY A 74 -4.69 24.57 -1.93
C GLY A 74 -4.07 24.79 -3.31
N ASP A 75 -3.26 23.85 -3.83
CA ASP A 75 -2.73 23.91 -5.18
C ASP A 75 -3.77 23.43 -6.21
N GLU A 76 -4.31 24.41 -6.98
CA GLU A 76 -5.33 24.12 -8.00
C GLU A 76 -4.79 23.28 -9.16
N ASP A 77 -3.52 23.44 -9.52
CA ASP A 77 -2.90 22.66 -10.60
C ASP A 77 -2.72 21.21 -10.19
N VAL A 78 -2.34 20.96 -8.95
CA VAL A 78 -2.26 19.60 -8.41
C VAL A 78 -3.65 18.97 -8.32
N THR A 79 -4.65 19.71 -7.85
CA THR A 79 -6.04 19.24 -7.79
C THR A 79 -6.55 18.86 -9.18
N LYS A 80 -6.27 19.67 -10.19
CA LYS A 80 -6.62 19.39 -11.58
C LYS A 80 -5.87 18.18 -12.13
N ALA A 81 -4.59 18.05 -11.81
CA ALA A 81 -3.76 16.93 -12.21
C ALA A 81 -4.27 15.62 -11.61
N ILE A 82 -4.65 15.61 -10.32
CA ILE A 82 -5.26 14.47 -9.63
C ILE A 82 -6.56 14.05 -10.38
N LYS A 83 -7.46 14.99 -10.62
CA LYS A 83 -8.73 14.73 -11.34
C LYS A 83 -8.48 14.13 -12.72
N THR A 84 -7.59 14.76 -13.49
CA THR A 84 -7.26 14.31 -14.85
C THR A 84 -6.67 12.90 -14.83
N ARG A 85 -5.70 12.64 -13.93
CA ARG A 85 -5.04 11.34 -13.83
C ARG A 85 -6.02 10.24 -13.42
N THR A 86 -6.86 10.49 -12.42
CA THR A 86 -7.87 9.52 -11.94
C THR A 86 -8.88 9.18 -13.04
N LYS A 87 -9.36 10.20 -13.79
CA LYS A 87 -10.25 9.96 -14.94
C LYS A 87 -9.57 9.14 -16.05
N THR A 88 -8.29 9.37 -16.31
CA THR A 88 -7.54 8.57 -17.29
C THR A 88 -7.52 7.09 -16.87
N VAL A 89 -7.29 6.80 -15.58
CA VAL A 89 -7.32 5.43 -15.08
C VAL A 89 -8.72 4.82 -15.21
N LEU A 90 -9.76 5.55 -14.84
CA LEU A 90 -11.16 5.10 -14.99
C LEU A 90 -11.51 4.79 -16.45
N ALA A 91 -11.08 5.63 -17.40
CA ALA A 91 -11.29 5.40 -18.81
C ALA A 91 -10.60 4.12 -19.30
N GLU A 92 -9.33 3.91 -18.92
CA GLU A 92 -8.59 2.69 -19.22
C GLU A 92 -9.24 1.44 -18.61
N MET A 93 -9.74 1.53 -17.37
CA MET A 93 -10.45 0.42 -16.72
C MET A 93 -11.73 0.07 -17.49
N LYS A 94 -12.47 1.08 -17.97
CA LYS A 94 -13.67 0.90 -18.80
C LYS A 94 -13.31 0.24 -20.14
N ASP A 95 -12.33 0.78 -20.86
CA ASP A 95 -11.92 0.30 -22.19
C ASP A 95 -11.40 -1.15 -22.14
N GLN A 96 -10.82 -1.54 -21.01
CA GLN A 96 -10.33 -2.90 -20.77
C GLN A 96 -11.36 -3.84 -20.14
N ASN A 97 -12.63 -3.42 -19.99
CA ASN A 97 -13.70 -4.18 -19.33
C ASN A 97 -13.32 -4.67 -17.92
N ARG A 98 -12.71 -3.77 -17.09
CA ARG A 98 -12.24 -4.07 -15.73
C ARG A 98 -13.14 -3.51 -14.63
N ILE A 99 -14.25 -2.84 -14.98
CA ILE A 99 -15.20 -2.25 -14.01
C ILE A 99 -16.27 -3.26 -13.64
N SER A 100 -16.92 -3.88 -14.60
CA SER A 100 -17.91 -4.96 -14.41
C SER A 100 -17.98 -5.81 -15.68
N ASP A 101 -18.39 -7.08 -15.53
CA ASP A 101 -18.69 -7.96 -16.65
C ASP A 101 -20.00 -7.57 -17.38
N ASN A 102 -20.86 -6.79 -16.73
CA ASN A 102 -22.09 -6.24 -17.30
C ASN A 102 -21.83 -4.82 -17.86
N ALA A 103 -22.03 -4.63 -19.15
CA ALA A 103 -21.73 -3.36 -19.83
C ALA A 103 -22.58 -2.19 -19.31
N GLU A 104 -23.86 -2.41 -19.00
CA GLU A 104 -24.75 -1.34 -18.48
C GLU A 104 -24.33 -0.93 -17.06
N GLU A 105 -23.98 -1.91 -16.23
CA GLU A 105 -23.47 -1.67 -14.89
C GLU A 105 -22.09 -0.99 -14.92
N ALA A 106 -21.20 -1.43 -15.81
CA ALA A 106 -19.90 -0.80 -16.03
C ALA A 106 -20.02 0.66 -16.40
N GLU A 107 -20.94 1.00 -17.33
CA GLU A 107 -21.22 2.37 -17.74
C GLU A 107 -21.75 3.22 -16.59
N LYS A 108 -22.67 2.68 -15.81
CA LYS A 108 -23.24 3.36 -14.63
C LYS A 108 -22.15 3.65 -13.60
N LEU A 109 -21.39 2.64 -13.20
CA LEU A 109 -20.32 2.77 -12.20
C LEU A 109 -19.22 3.74 -12.67
N TYR A 110 -18.86 3.70 -13.95
CA TYR A 110 -17.91 4.63 -14.53
C TYR A 110 -18.40 6.08 -14.42
N ASN A 111 -19.67 6.34 -14.79
CA ASN A 111 -20.22 7.69 -14.75
C ASN A 111 -20.37 8.21 -13.32
N GLU A 112 -20.73 7.36 -12.37
CA GLU A 112 -20.78 7.69 -10.94
C GLU A 112 -19.37 8.05 -10.41
N ALA A 113 -18.36 7.25 -10.74
CA ALA A 113 -16.98 7.50 -10.33
C ALA A 113 -16.40 8.79 -10.95
N VAL A 114 -16.69 9.05 -12.24
CA VAL A 114 -16.28 10.30 -12.90
C VAL A 114 -16.93 11.52 -12.25
N ALA A 115 -18.24 11.44 -11.93
CA ALA A 115 -18.95 12.52 -11.24
C ALA A 115 -18.35 12.78 -9.83
N GLU A 116 -17.96 11.74 -9.12
CA GLU A 116 -17.29 11.87 -7.82
C GLU A 116 -15.92 12.55 -7.95
N VAL A 117 -15.12 12.16 -8.94
CA VAL A 117 -13.83 12.81 -9.22
C VAL A 117 -14.01 14.29 -9.56
N ASP A 118 -15.06 14.63 -10.32
CA ASP A 118 -15.37 16.02 -10.67
C ASP A 118 -15.82 16.85 -9.47
N ALA A 119 -16.62 16.26 -8.59
CA ALA A 119 -17.02 16.88 -7.32
C ALA A 119 -15.84 17.07 -6.38
N GLY A 120 -14.79 16.26 -6.50
CA GLY A 120 -13.61 16.21 -5.66
C GLY A 120 -13.64 15.00 -4.72
N LEU A 121 -12.59 14.19 -4.80
CA LEU A 121 -12.42 13.04 -3.91
C LEU A 121 -12.38 13.49 -2.45
N LYS A 122 -13.02 12.73 -1.57
CA LYS A 122 -13.11 13.04 -0.13
C LYS A 122 -11.86 12.57 0.61
N PHE A 123 -10.75 13.23 0.34
CA PHE A 123 -9.52 12.94 1.06
C PHE A 123 -9.69 13.19 2.56
N LYS A 124 -9.22 12.23 3.34
CA LYS A 124 -9.21 12.31 4.78
C LYS A 124 -7.92 11.70 5.28
N GLU A 125 -7.00 12.57 5.72
CA GLU A 125 -5.72 12.12 6.23
C GLU A 125 -5.92 11.17 7.41
N GLY A 126 -5.50 9.94 7.23
CA GLY A 126 -5.59 8.90 8.22
C GLY A 126 -4.25 8.64 8.87
N SER A 127 -4.30 8.23 10.14
CA SER A 127 -3.14 7.65 10.78
C SER A 127 -2.97 6.22 10.27
N PHE A 128 -1.97 5.98 9.46
CA PHE A 128 -1.51 4.63 9.22
C PHE A 128 -0.35 4.37 10.19
N ASN A 129 -0.43 3.25 10.87
CA ASN A 129 0.74 2.77 11.57
C ASN A 129 1.78 2.49 10.49
N ASN A 130 2.75 3.39 10.38
CA ASN A 130 4.00 3.02 9.78
C ASN A 130 4.50 1.81 10.58
N ALA A 131 4.32 0.63 10.02
CA ALA A 131 4.98 -0.57 10.53
C ALA A 131 6.52 -0.42 10.50
N THR A 132 7.00 0.74 10.05
CA THR A 132 8.41 1.19 10.11
C THR A 132 8.79 1.86 11.43
N GLN A 133 7.86 2.25 12.30
CA GLN A 133 8.19 2.32 13.73
C GLN A 133 8.11 0.90 14.28
N MET A 134 9.03 0.06 13.84
CA MET A 134 9.26 -1.21 14.50
C MET A 134 9.54 -0.89 15.96
N SER A 135 8.71 -1.42 16.87
CA SER A 135 9.01 -1.33 18.29
C SER A 135 10.41 -1.92 18.51
N TYR A 136 11.13 -1.45 19.52
CA TYR A 136 12.41 -2.02 19.89
C TYR A 136 12.35 -3.55 20.01
N HIS A 137 11.22 -4.08 20.47
CA HIS A 137 10.98 -5.52 20.57
C HIS A 137 10.92 -6.18 19.18
N THR A 138 10.23 -5.57 18.22
CA THR A 138 10.14 -6.09 16.84
C THR A 138 11.50 -6.04 16.14
N ASP A 139 12.26 -4.95 16.31
CA ASP A 139 13.61 -4.83 15.74
C ASP A 139 14.57 -5.87 16.34
N ALA A 140 14.51 -6.07 17.67
CA ALA A 140 15.30 -7.11 18.35
C ALA A 140 14.94 -8.51 17.84
N ALA A 141 13.64 -8.83 17.75
CA ALA A 141 13.18 -10.12 17.25
C ALA A 141 13.60 -10.37 15.78
N ILE A 142 13.56 -9.35 14.92
CA ILE A 142 14.04 -9.47 13.53
C ILE A 142 15.56 -9.72 13.50
N LYS A 143 16.34 -9.02 14.31
CA LYS A 143 17.79 -9.20 14.36
C LYS A 143 18.16 -10.61 14.83
N GLU A 144 17.48 -11.12 15.86
CA GLU A 144 17.67 -12.48 16.35
C GLU A 144 17.35 -13.51 15.28
N VAL A 145 16.18 -13.41 14.62
CA VAL A 145 15.79 -14.33 13.53
C VAL A 145 16.74 -14.24 12.33
N VAL A 146 17.27 -13.06 12.00
CA VAL A 146 18.27 -12.92 10.92
C VAL A 146 19.57 -13.64 11.30
N SER A 147 20.02 -13.50 12.53
CA SER A 147 21.22 -14.20 13.04
C SER A 147 21.03 -15.72 13.01
N ASP A 148 19.88 -16.21 13.51
CA ASP A 148 19.55 -17.64 13.52
C ASP A 148 19.44 -18.21 12.09
N LEU A 149 18.83 -17.46 11.16
CA LEU A 149 18.75 -17.86 9.76
C LEU A 149 20.12 -17.89 9.07
N ALA A 150 21.00 -16.94 9.40
CA ALA A 150 22.36 -16.89 8.87
C ALA A 150 23.14 -18.14 9.31
N GLU A 151 23.07 -18.48 10.59
CA GLU A 151 23.73 -19.66 11.16
C GLU A 151 23.12 -20.97 10.60
N LEU A 152 21.78 -21.09 10.62
CA LEU A 152 21.07 -22.30 10.17
C LEU A 152 21.28 -22.62 8.69
N LYS A 153 21.41 -21.58 7.86
CA LYS A 153 21.54 -21.69 6.40
C LYS A 153 22.97 -21.57 5.89
N ASP A 154 23.93 -21.30 6.79
CA ASP A 154 25.34 -21.03 6.47
C ASP A 154 25.47 -19.91 5.39
N ILE A 155 24.78 -18.80 5.62
CA ILE A 155 24.75 -17.62 4.75
C ILE A 155 25.08 -16.36 5.55
N ASP A 156 25.49 -15.29 4.87
CA ASP A 156 25.70 -14.01 5.52
C ASP A 156 24.38 -13.36 5.99
N GLU A 157 24.46 -12.45 6.97
CA GLU A 157 23.28 -11.79 7.55
C GLU A 157 22.49 -10.97 6.51
N LYS A 158 23.14 -10.44 5.47
CA LYS A 158 22.49 -9.69 4.41
C LYS A 158 21.62 -10.61 3.55
N ALA A 159 22.13 -11.80 3.22
CA ALA A 159 21.39 -12.83 2.51
C ALA A 159 20.25 -13.38 3.38
N ALA A 160 20.52 -13.62 4.69
CA ALA A 160 19.51 -14.05 5.66
C ALA A 160 18.37 -13.03 5.79
N ARG A 161 18.69 -11.72 5.86
CA ARG A 161 17.69 -10.64 5.90
C ARG A 161 16.88 -10.59 4.62
N SER A 162 17.50 -10.76 3.45
CA SER A 162 16.82 -10.82 2.18
C SER A 162 15.89 -12.02 2.10
N LEU A 163 16.32 -13.16 2.59
CA LEU A 163 15.55 -14.40 2.69
C LEU A 163 14.36 -14.24 3.64
N LEU A 164 14.54 -13.59 4.79
CA LEU A 164 13.47 -13.32 5.74
C LEU A 164 12.35 -12.49 5.10
N VAL A 165 12.69 -11.44 4.36
CA VAL A 165 11.72 -10.54 3.72
C VAL A 165 11.00 -11.22 2.56
N SER A 166 11.70 -12.02 1.75
CA SER A 166 11.15 -12.65 0.54
C SER A 166 10.62 -14.07 0.75
N GLY A 167 10.96 -14.71 1.85
CA GLY A 167 10.70 -16.13 2.10
C GLY A 167 9.34 -16.45 2.71
N GLY A 168 8.48 -15.44 2.95
CA GLY A 168 7.15 -15.65 3.52
C GLY A 168 7.15 -16.15 4.97
N TYR A 169 8.23 -15.91 5.72
CA TYR A 169 8.33 -16.30 7.13
C TYR A 169 7.33 -15.56 7.99
N LYS A 170 6.81 -16.28 8.99
CA LYS A 170 5.96 -15.70 10.04
C LYS A 170 6.75 -15.76 11.36
N ILE A 171 6.98 -14.59 11.94
CA ILE A 171 7.67 -14.49 13.24
C ILE A 171 6.61 -14.38 14.34
N TYR A 172 6.65 -15.30 15.29
CA TYR A 172 5.81 -15.29 16.47
C TYR A 172 6.64 -14.82 17.65
N THR A 173 6.20 -13.75 18.31
CA THR A 173 6.88 -13.19 19.47
C THR A 173 6.04 -13.32 20.73
N THR A 174 6.66 -13.18 21.89
CA THR A 174 5.98 -13.16 23.19
C THR A 174 5.44 -11.79 23.59
N GLN A 175 5.51 -10.81 22.66
CA GLN A 175 5.05 -9.45 22.92
C GLN A 175 3.55 -9.42 23.23
N ASN A 176 3.18 -8.87 24.36
CA ASN A 176 1.79 -8.56 24.67
C ASN A 176 1.44 -7.17 24.11
N THR A 177 0.64 -7.14 23.04
CA THR A 177 0.29 -5.90 22.32
C THR A 177 -0.50 -4.91 23.17
N GLU A 178 -1.27 -5.36 24.16
CA GLU A 178 -2.02 -4.45 25.06
C GLU A 178 -1.09 -3.77 26.05
N ILE A 179 -0.13 -4.51 26.62
CA ILE A 179 0.88 -3.94 27.49
C ILE A 179 1.74 -2.94 26.72
N GLN A 180 2.19 -3.32 25.52
CA GLN A 180 2.98 -2.43 24.65
C GLN A 180 2.26 -1.10 24.37
N LYS A 181 0.99 -1.16 23.96
CA LYS A 181 0.18 0.06 23.71
C LYS A 181 0.01 0.92 24.95
N ARG A 182 -0.12 0.32 26.14
CA ARG A 182 -0.18 1.08 27.39
C ARG A 182 1.13 1.79 27.69
N MET A 183 2.24 1.10 27.51
CA MET A 183 3.57 1.68 27.70
C MET A 183 3.79 2.86 26.74
N GLU A 184 3.55 2.67 25.45
CA GLU A 184 3.67 3.74 24.44
C GLU A 184 2.82 4.96 24.78
N LYS A 185 1.59 4.74 25.25
CA LYS A 185 0.68 5.82 25.66
C LYS A 185 1.17 6.60 26.89
N GLU A 186 1.87 5.95 27.80
CA GLU A 186 2.43 6.63 28.98
C GLU A 186 3.70 7.41 28.63
N TYR A 187 4.52 6.93 27.69
CA TYR A 187 5.73 7.64 27.22
C TYR A 187 5.45 8.89 26.37
N VAL A 188 4.27 9.02 25.79
CA VAL A 188 3.88 10.19 24.96
C VAL A 188 3.23 11.29 25.79
N LYS A 189 3.08 11.10 27.11
CA LYS A 189 2.43 12.08 27.99
C LYS A 189 3.36 13.19 28.55
N ASP A 190 4.67 13.12 28.28
CA ASP A 190 5.67 14.13 28.57
C ASP A 190 6.01 14.95 27.32
#